data_3d977a322a237bb11c1ef28946122b6a
#
_entry.id   3d977a322a237bb11c1ef28946122b6a
#
_cell.length_a   1.000
_cell.length_b   1.000
_cell.length_c   1.000
_cell.angle_alpha   90.00
_cell.angle_beta   90.00
_cell.angle_gamma   90.00
#
_symmetry.space_group_name_H-M   'P 1'
#
loop_
_entity.id
_entity.type
_entity.pdbx_description
1 polymer ?
#
loop_
_entity_poly.entity_id
_entity_poly.type
_entity_poly.pdbx_seq_one_letter_code
_entity_poly.pdbx_strand_id
1 'polypeptide(L)'
;MASNDAIGLYVDGVDLKVANVARRGRKIILLDLFNAKLVQKLEVGAVVATGMGFDTPAETIDLNQSTTKDEERDEQTNSAIVAELFDRYEKKKQLAVSIGEPYVFYHPIEVQGKQKRDKIVARIVEELQATRAGITKDQVRLLSSTSETSFVGVVSEQDVPVLDLVMSSKSFLGPRMPKIKFVESSDLALVNLVKTNYPLRDDDVTVIVYVGVEYTRLIFMRGKNLFNIAPIISEGADSFSVQNTIYSRILLGQDNLSLPRIDQVILCGECKNFDIKGFLSSLLVGAEVDYLKLRLIDDSQLPAGGADLIPQYAVPIATAARAAVGKSKSYYEIDLTPDRIRQSQKSFRLAWHGLILAILVFGSTFFFTYTYASNESVIYKMRSDVAGKKIQAAEIASLKSEISSVQAQFGKYSTAISILKTLTPNTERWSTLMGSLANSIENVGGIWLTDVHQLKDGVYYVEGLSVYRDRIPRFAQRYPGSILRKVTIAEIRGKRVYDFQIDLNYPGK
;
A
#
# COMPACT_ATOMS: atom_id res chain seq x y z
N MET A 1 -0.95 -19.93 -23.38
CA MET A 1 -0.43 -18.54 -23.32
C MET A 1 -0.98 -17.92 -22.06
N ALA A 2 -0.13 -17.37 -21.20
CA ALA A 2 -0.60 -16.69 -19.99
C ALA A 2 -1.46 -15.50 -20.42
N SER A 3 -2.69 -15.43 -19.94
CA SER A 3 -3.58 -14.29 -20.13
C SER A 3 -2.99 -13.10 -19.39
N ASN A 4 -2.67 -12.02 -20.12
CA ASN A 4 -2.22 -10.77 -19.52
C ASN A 4 -3.43 -9.88 -19.21
N ASP A 5 -4.33 -10.41 -18.39
CA ASP A 5 -5.50 -9.66 -17.93
C ASP A 5 -5.11 -8.81 -16.71
N ALA A 6 -5.55 -7.57 -16.69
CA ALA A 6 -5.22 -6.62 -15.65
C ALA A 6 -6.45 -5.83 -15.21
N ILE A 7 -6.49 -5.52 -13.94
CA ILE A 7 -7.52 -4.71 -13.31
C ILE A 7 -6.88 -3.38 -12.94
N GLY A 8 -7.50 -2.28 -13.37
CA GLY A 8 -7.18 -0.94 -12.91
C GLY A 8 -8.21 -0.48 -11.91
N LEU A 9 -7.77 0.04 -10.80
CA LEU A 9 -8.60 0.52 -9.70
C LEU A 9 -8.31 1.99 -9.43
N TYR A 10 -9.35 2.76 -9.23
CA TYR A 10 -9.29 4.17 -8.87
C TYR A 10 -10.46 4.53 -7.97
N VAL A 11 -10.23 5.36 -6.98
CA VAL A 11 -11.27 5.88 -6.08
C VAL A 11 -11.43 7.38 -6.31
N ASP A 12 -12.67 7.80 -6.54
CA ASP A 12 -13.07 9.19 -6.77
C ASP A 12 -14.18 9.54 -5.76
N GLY A 13 -13.81 10.21 -4.67
CA GLY A 13 -14.72 10.41 -3.54
C GLY A 13 -15.07 9.09 -2.86
N VAL A 14 -16.34 8.68 -2.96
CA VAL A 14 -16.84 7.38 -2.49
C VAL A 14 -16.98 6.35 -3.61
N ASP A 15 -16.77 6.74 -4.86
CA ASP A 15 -16.92 5.86 -6.00
C ASP A 15 -15.63 5.08 -6.28
N LEU A 16 -15.70 3.78 -6.10
CA LEU A 16 -14.64 2.84 -6.44
C LEU A 16 -14.83 2.38 -7.87
N LYS A 17 -14.08 2.94 -8.80
CA LYS A 17 -14.15 2.67 -10.23
C LYS A 17 -13.11 1.63 -10.64
N VAL A 18 -13.53 0.62 -11.37
CA VAL A 18 -12.69 -0.48 -11.82
C VAL A 18 -12.85 -0.73 -13.31
N ALA A 19 -11.74 -0.94 -13.99
CA ALA A 19 -11.72 -1.39 -15.37
C ALA A 19 -10.94 -2.71 -15.49
N ASN A 20 -11.49 -3.65 -16.24
CA ASN A 20 -10.85 -4.91 -16.55
C ASN A 20 -10.41 -4.93 -18.02
N VAL A 21 -9.11 -5.07 -18.24
CA VAL A 21 -8.49 -5.02 -19.57
C VAL A 21 -7.69 -6.29 -19.82
N ALA A 22 -7.83 -6.84 -21.00
CA ALA A 22 -7.04 -7.99 -21.46
C ALA A 22 -6.14 -7.59 -22.62
N ARG A 23 -4.94 -8.16 -22.65
CA ARG A 23 -4.07 -8.12 -23.83
C ARG A 23 -4.10 -9.45 -24.56
N ARG A 24 -4.54 -9.42 -25.81
CA ARG A 24 -4.56 -10.57 -26.72
C ARG A 24 -3.63 -10.30 -27.90
N GLY A 25 -2.38 -10.79 -27.80
CA GLY A 25 -1.35 -10.48 -28.78
C GLY A 25 -0.95 -9.01 -28.78
N ARG A 26 -1.27 -8.29 -29.87
CA ARG A 26 -1.04 -6.85 -29.99
C ARG A 26 -2.25 -6.00 -29.63
N LYS A 27 -3.45 -6.59 -29.53
CA LYS A 27 -4.69 -5.88 -29.22
C LYS A 27 -4.88 -5.77 -27.73
N ILE A 28 -5.36 -4.62 -27.29
CA ILE A 28 -5.80 -4.35 -25.94
C ILE A 28 -7.33 -4.30 -26.00
N ILE A 29 -8.01 -5.06 -25.15
CA ILE A 29 -9.46 -5.22 -25.15
C ILE A 29 -9.97 -4.81 -23.79
N LEU A 30 -10.92 -3.91 -23.76
CA LEU A 30 -11.65 -3.53 -22.55
C LEU A 30 -12.80 -4.53 -22.35
N LEU A 31 -12.70 -5.32 -21.28
CA LEU A 31 -13.65 -6.40 -21.02
C LEU A 31 -14.85 -5.97 -20.20
N ASP A 32 -14.61 -5.12 -19.19
CA ASP A 32 -15.65 -4.76 -18.22
C ASP A 32 -15.32 -3.46 -17.51
N LEU A 33 -16.37 -2.73 -17.11
CA LEU A 33 -16.32 -1.54 -16.28
C LEU A 33 -17.25 -1.76 -15.08
N PHE A 34 -16.77 -1.51 -13.89
CA PHE A 34 -17.53 -1.71 -12.67
C PHE A 34 -17.37 -0.54 -11.70
N ASN A 35 -18.45 -0.18 -11.03
CA ASN A 35 -18.46 0.79 -9.94
C ASN A 35 -19.00 0.15 -8.68
N ALA A 36 -18.34 0.44 -7.54
CA ALA A 36 -18.88 0.16 -6.22
C ALA A 36 -18.85 1.45 -5.40
N LYS A 37 -19.84 1.67 -4.57
CA LYS A 37 -19.85 2.80 -3.65
C LYS A 37 -19.30 2.36 -2.30
N LEU A 38 -18.31 3.07 -1.82
CA LEU A 38 -17.82 2.94 -0.46
C LEU A 38 -18.82 3.55 0.51
N VAL A 39 -18.91 2.99 1.70
CA VAL A 39 -19.81 3.50 2.76
C VAL A 39 -19.30 4.84 3.28
N GLN A 40 -17.98 4.95 3.42
CA GLN A 40 -17.32 6.19 3.82
C GLN A 40 -16.23 6.58 2.82
N LYS A 41 -16.06 7.90 2.67
CA LYS A 41 -14.94 8.47 1.95
C LYS A 41 -13.63 8.06 2.62
N LEU A 42 -12.63 7.76 1.81
CA LEU A 42 -11.29 7.50 2.30
C LEU A 42 -10.64 8.83 2.68
N GLU A 43 -10.70 9.17 3.98
CA GLU A 43 -10.15 10.43 4.46
C GLU A 43 -8.63 10.39 4.60
N VAL A 44 -8.01 11.52 4.27
CA VAL A 44 -6.62 11.80 4.57
C VAL A 44 -6.51 12.12 6.05
N GLY A 45 -5.60 11.48 6.76
CA GLY A 45 -5.17 12.02 8.05
C GLY A 45 -4.70 13.45 7.86
N ALA A 46 -5.39 14.41 8.46
CA ALA A 46 -5.08 15.82 8.30
C ALA A 46 -3.65 16.09 8.78
N VAL A 47 -2.74 16.31 7.85
CA VAL A 47 -1.48 16.98 8.15
C VAL A 47 -1.87 18.43 8.43
N VAL A 48 -1.83 18.80 9.71
CA VAL A 48 -1.99 20.19 10.14
C VAL A 48 -0.92 21.01 9.42
N ALA A 49 -1.34 21.76 8.42
CA ALA A 49 -0.55 22.86 7.91
C ALA A 49 -0.46 23.89 9.03
N THR A 50 0.64 23.86 9.79
CA THR A 50 1.01 24.96 10.70
C THR A 50 1.39 26.17 9.85
N GLY A 51 0.40 26.92 9.44
CA GLY A 51 0.49 28.19 8.76
C GLY A 51 -0.33 29.23 9.51
N MET A 52 0.37 30.00 10.35
CA MET A 52 0.04 31.34 10.90
C MET A 52 -1.42 31.69 11.14
N GLY A 53 -1.65 31.94 12.40
CA GLY A 53 -2.74 32.48 13.14
C GLY A 53 -3.80 33.35 12.49
N PHE A 54 -5.01 33.11 12.93
CA PHE A 54 -5.96 34.11 13.36
C PHE A 54 -6.78 33.52 14.51
N ASP A 55 -6.70 34.16 15.66
CA ASP A 55 -7.49 33.86 16.86
C ASP A 55 -9.00 34.00 16.58
N THR A 56 -9.73 32.91 16.74
CA THR A 56 -11.16 32.97 17.06
C THR A 56 -11.46 31.91 18.11
N PRO A 57 -12.18 32.23 19.19
CA PRO A 57 -12.43 31.28 20.26
C PRO A 57 -13.40 30.19 19.80
N ALA A 58 -12.96 28.95 19.86
CA ALA A 58 -13.79 27.78 19.58
C ALA A 58 -14.68 27.46 20.77
N GLU A 59 -15.98 27.57 20.59
CA GLU A 59 -16.96 26.93 21.47
C GLU A 59 -16.79 25.42 21.42
N THR A 60 -16.54 24.84 22.57
CA THR A 60 -16.44 23.38 22.76
C THR A 60 -17.83 22.74 22.64
N ILE A 61 -18.08 22.06 21.54
CA ILE A 61 -19.20 21.13 21.43
C ILE A 61 -18.66 19.71 21.71
N ASP A 62 -19.09 19.16 22.85
CA ASP A 62 -18.85 17.75 23.20
C ASP A 62 -19.66 16.82 22.26
N LEU A 63 -18.99 16.28 21.25
CA LEU A 63 -19.52 15.25 20.33
C LEU A 63 -18.61 14.01 20.37
N ASN A 64 -18.60 13.29 21.49
CA ASN A 64 -17.77 12.10 21.57
C ASN A 64 -18.42 11.00 22.40
N GLN A 65 -19.13 10.09 21.76
CA GLN A 65 -19.27 8.71 22.29
C GLN A 65 -19.72 7.63 21.28
N SER A 66 -20.05 7.96 20.03
CA SER A 66 -20.55 6.97 19.06
C SER A 66 -19.65 6.69 17.85
N THR A 67 -18.67 7.55 17.56
CA THR A 67 -17.97 7.57 16.26
C THR A 67 -16.98 6.42 16.05
N THR A 68 -16.31 5.91 17.05
CA THR A 68 -15.21 4.94 16.86
C THR A 68 -15.64 3.51 16.50
N LYS A 69 -16.79 3.05 17.01
CA LYS A 69 -17.29 1.71 16.64
C LYS A 69 -17.92 1.69 15.26
N ASP A 70 -18.51 2.79 14.86
CA ASP A 70 -19.11 2.93 13.54
C ASP A 70 -18.03 3.06 12.45
N GLU A 71 -16.92 3.77 12.71
CA GLU A 71 -15.78 3.89 11.79
C GLU A 71 -15.06 2.56 11.54
N GLU A 72 -14.76 1.77 12.58
CA GLU A 72 -14.17 0.43 12.42
C GLU A 72 -15.11 -0.52 11.66
N ARG A 73 -16.42 -0.40 11.89
CA ARG A 73 -17.44 -1.19 11.20
C ARG A 73 -17.55 -0.81 9.73
N ASP A 74 -17.45 0.47 9.43
CA ASP A 74 -17.51 1.00 8.07
C ASP A 74 -16.23 0.69 7.27
N GLU A 75 -15.05 0.73 7.90
CA GLU A 75 -13.80 0.27 7.29
C GLU A 75 -13.86 -1.22 6.96
N GLN A 76 -14.37 -2.05 7.84
CA GLN A 76 -14.59 -3.48 7.57
C GLN A 76 -15.59 -3.68 6.44
N THR A 77 -16.64 -2.86 6.37
CA THR A 77 -17.61 -2.90 5.29
C THR A 77 -17.00 -2.50 3.96
N ASN A 78 -16.19 -1.44 3.91
CA ASN A 78 -15.46 -1.02 2.72
C ASN A 78 -14.49 -2.11 2.22
N SER A 79 -13.80 -2.77 3.15
CA SER A 79 -12.89 -3.88 2.82
C SER A 79 -13.64 -5.10 2.27
N ALA A 80 -14.85 -5.37 2.76
CA ALA A 80 -15.72 -6.42 2.25
C ALA A 80 -16.25 -6.10 0.84
N ILE A 81 -16.62 -4.84 0.56
CA ILE A 81 -17.01 -4.38 -0.78
C ILE A 81 -15.88 -4.61 -1.79
N VAL A 82 -14.65 -4.22 -1.42
CA VAL A 82 -13.47 -4.45 -2.27
C VAL A 82 -13.20 -5.95 -2.46
N ALA A 83 -13.39 -6.75 -1.43
CA ALA A 83 -13.22 -8.20 -1.52
C ALA A 83 -14.26 -8.83 -2.45
N GLU A 84 -15.53 -8.46 -2.34
CA GLU A 84 -16.60 -8.92 -3.25
C GLU A 84 -16.29 -8.54 -4.70
N LEU A 85 -15.80 -7.32 -4.91
CA LEU A 85 -15.37 -6.85 -6.23
C LEU A 85 -14.27 -7.74 -6.82
N PHE A 86 -13.23 -8.06 -6.05
CA PHE A 86 -12.14 -8.90 -6.52
C PHE A 86 -12.53 -10.38 -6.68
N ASP A 87 -13.50 -10.87 -5.93
CA ASP A 87 -13.99 -12.26 -6.07
C ASP A 87 -14.70 -12.49 -7.42
N ARG A 88 -15.21 -11.44 -8.07
CA ARG A 88 -15.76 -11.48 -9.44
C ARG A 88 -14.71 -11.80 -10.50
N TYR A 89 -13.42 -11.55 -10.19
CA TYR A 89 -12.34 -11.72 -11.15
C TYR A 89 -11.52 -12.97 -10.83
N GLU A 90 -11.09 -13.67 -11.88
CA GLU A 90 -10.29 -14.89 -11.73
C GLU A 90 -8.96 -14.66 -11.00
N LYS A 91 -8.51 -15.67 -10.26
CA LYS A 91 -7.38 -15.68 -9.33
C LYS A 91 -6.02 -15.17 -9.86
N LYS A 92 -5.86 -14.93 -11.15
CA LYS A 92 -4.55 -14.62 -11.79
C LYS A 92 -4.44 -13.21 -12.36
N LYS A 93 -5.43 -12.36 -12.14
CA LYS A 93 -5.37 -11.00 -12.68
C LYS A 93 -4.38 -10.13 -11.92
N GLN A 94 -3.70 -9.24 -12.64
CA GLN A 94 -2.79 -8.27 -12.06
C GLN A 94 -3.58 -7.03 -11.69
N LEU A 95 -3.42 -6.53 -10.47
CA LEU A 95 -4.04 -5.30 -10.01
C LEU A 95 -3.06 -4.14 -10.20
N ALA A 96 -3.52 -3.05 -10.76
CA ALA A 96 -2.83 -1.78 -10.71
C ALA A 96 -3.76 -0.72 -10.10
N VAL A 97 -3.21 0.15 -9.27
CA VAL A 97 -3.98 1.14 -8.53
C VAL A 97 -3.53 2.52 -8.95
N SER A 98 -4.47 3.39 -9.26
CA SER A 98 -4.21 4.81 -9.44
C SER A 98 -4.55 5.59 -8.18
N ILE A 99 -3.68 6.54 -7.87
CA ILE A 99 -3.83 7.47 -6.75
C ILE A 99 -3.72 8.89 -7.25
N GLY A 100 -4.53 9.77 -6.71
CA GLY A 100 -4.53 11.20 -7.04
C GLY A 100 -4.04 12.06 -5.88
N GLU A 101 -4.09 13.37 -6.05
CA GLU A 101 -3.88 14.32 -4.98
C GLU A 101 -4.98 14.14 -3.90
N PRO A 102 -4.65 14.27 -2.61
CA PRO A 102 -3.40 14.80 -2.06
C PRO A 102 -2.28 13.77 -1.86
N TYR A 103 -2.45 12.50 -2.23
CA TYR A 103 -1.47 11.43 -2.00
C TYR A 103 -0.30 11.44 -2.97
N VAL A 104 -0.45 12.15 -4.09
CA VAL A 104 0.62 12.38 -5.08
C VAL A 104 0.68 13.85 -5.40
N PHE A 105 1.89 14.40 -5.40
CA PHE A 105 2.13 15.77 -5.84
C PHE A 105 3.37 15.84 -6.74
N TYR A 106 3.49 16.95 -7.46
CA TYR A 106 4.52 17.16 -8.47
C TYR A 106 5.44 18.30 -8.07
N HIS A 107 6.74 18.05 -8.14
CA HIS A 107 7.75 19.04 -7.86
C HIS A 107 8.62 19.24 -9.10
N PRO A 108 8.43 20.33 -9.87
CA PRO A 108 9.29 20.63 -11.01
C PRO A 108 10.69 21.07 -10.51
N ILE A 109 11.73 20.61 -11.18
CA ILE A 109 13.10 20.95 -10.88
C ILE A 109 13.90 21.15 -12.16
N GLU A 110 14.64 22.25 -12.23
CA GLU A 110 15.61 22.50 -13.28
C GLU A 110 17.03 22.19 -12.81
N VAL A 111 17.77 21.51 -13.65
CA VAL A 111 19.12 21.04 -13.34
C VAL A 111 20.11 21.61 -14.33
N GLN A 112 21.17 22.20 -13.84
CA GLN A 112 22.26 22.67 -14.69
C GLN A 112 23.15 21.51 -15.10
N GLY A 113 23.21 21.20 -16.40
CA GLY A 113 24.03 20.13 -16.95
C GLY A 113 23.53 18.71 -16.67
N LYS A 114 24.29 17.71 -17.13
CA LYS A 114 23.94 16.29 -16.91
C LYS A 114 24.27 15.85 -15.49
N GLN A 115 23.26 15.60 -14.68
CA GLN A 115 23.42 15.07 -13.33
C GLN A 115 22.88 13.63 -13.23
N LYS A 116 23.42 12.85 -12.29
CA LYS A 116 22.92 11.51 -11.99
C LYS A 116 21.54 11.62 -11.34
N ARG A 117 20.60 10.75 -11.71
CA ARG A 117 19.23 10.72 -11.18
C ARG A 117 19.16 10.73 -9.66
N ASP A 118 20.04 9.98 -8.99
CA ASP A 118 20.06 9.91 -7.51
C ASP A 118 20.42 11.26 -6.85
N LYS A 119 21.24 12.09 -7.52
CA LYS A 119 21.55 13.44 -7.02
C LYS A 119 20.35 14.38 -7.17
N ILE A 120 19.62 14.27 -8.28
CA ILE A 120 18.42 15.06 -8.51
C ILE A 120 17.34 14.68 -7.48
N VAL A 121 17.13 13.38 -7.23
CA VAL A 121 16.20 12.89 -6.19
C VAL A 121 16.61 13.41 -4.81
N ALA A 122 17.91 13.37 -4.47
CA ALA A 122 18.39 13.87 -3.18
C ALA A 122 18.11 15.38 -3.01
N ARG A 123 18.28 16.17 -4.08
CA ARG A 123 17.99 17.60 -4.07
C ARG A 123 16.49 17.87 -3.91
N ILE A 124 15.63 17.13 -4.62
CA ILE A 124 14.17 17.24 -4.46
C ILE A 124 13.76 16.94 -3.01
N VAL A 125 14.33 15.89 -2.43
CA VAL A 125 14.06 15.53 -1.03
C VAL A 125 14.49 16.66 -0.08
N GLU A 126 15.67 17.25 -0.29
CA GLU A 126 16.19 18.37 0.51
C GLU A 126 15.29 19.61 0.40
N GLU A 127 14.89 19.98 -0.82
CA GLU A 127 13.98 21.11 -1.06
C GLU A 127 12.60 20.87 -0.42
N LEU A 128 12.09 19.65 -0.47
CA LEU A 128 10.79 19.30 0.10
C LEU A 128 10.81 19.14 1.62
N GLN A 129 11.92 18.70 2.20
CA GLN A 129 12.05 18.57 3.65
C GLN A 129 11.94 19.91 4.37
N ALA A 130 12.25 21.02 3.68
CA ALA A 130 12.05 22.37 4.21
C ALA A 130 10.56 22.73 4.43
N THR A 131 9.65 22.11 3.69
CA THR A 131 8.20 22.38 3.72
C THR A 131 7.38 21.23 4.26
N ARG A 132 7.87 19.99 4.10
CA ARG A 132 7.20 18.75 4.50
C ARG A 132 8.18 17.81 5.19
N ALA A 133 8.09 17.67 6.50
CA ALA A 133 8.92 16.75 7.26
C ALA A 133 8.61 15.28 6.88
N GLY A 134 9.66 14.45 6.82
CA GLY A 134 9.50 12.99 6.70
C GLY A 134 9.53 12.43 5.27
N ILE A 135 9.69 13.26 4.24
CA ILE A 135 9.82 12.77 2.85
C ILE A 135 11.18 12.06 2.68
N THR A 136 11.13 10.86 2.12
CA THR A 136 12.28 10.00 1.87
C THR A 136 12.53 9.82 0.36
N LYS A 137 13.77 9.39 0.00
CA LYS A 137 14.13 9.14 -1.41
C LYS A 137 13.24 8.10 -2.08
N ASP A 138 12.72 7.16 -1.32
CA ASP A 138 11.89 6.06 -1.83
C ASP A 138 10.50 6.52 -2.27
N GLN A 139 10.06 7.68 -1.80
CA GLN A 139 8.79 8.31 -2.18
C GLN A 139 8.89 9.14 -3.46
N VAL A 140 10.10 9.49 -3.90
CA VAL A 140 10.32 10.36 -5.06
C VAL A 140 10.67 9.54 -6.29
N ARG A 141 9.95 9.79 -7.38
CA ARG A 141 10.24 9.24 -8.71
C ARG A 141 10.47 10.37 -9.68
N LEU A 142 11.46 10.23 -10.56
CA LEU A 142 11.79 11.24 -11.55
C LEU A 142 11.14 10.96 -12.90
N LEU A 143 10.40 11.95 -13.37
CA LEU A 143 9.89 12.04 -14.72
C LEU A 143 10.78 12.99 -15.52
N SER A 144 11.26 12.58 -16.70
CA SER A 144 11.95 13.47 -17.62
C SER A 144 10.92 14.35 -18.33
N SER A 145 11.07 15.65 -18.25
CA SER A 145 10.29 16.62 -19.04
C SER A 145 10.80 16.70 -20.49
N THR A 146 10.29 17.64 -21.24
CA THR A 146 10.59 17.85 -22.67
C THR A 146 12.05 18.20 -22.92
N SER A 147 12.79 18.70 -21.92
CA SER A 147 14.20 19.05 -22.04
C SER A 147 15.07 18.09 -21.19
N GLU A 148 16.35 17.91 -21.60
CA GLU A 148 17.31 17.11 -20.86
C GLU A 148 17.66 17.69 -19.48
N THR A 149 17.31 18.94 -19.22
CA THR A 149 17.64 19.68 -18.00
C THR A 149 16.45 19.89 -17.07
N SER A 150 15.21 19.64 -17.55
CA SER A 150 13.98 19.80 -16.75
C SER A 150 13.43 18.44 -16.36
N PHE A 151 13.18 18.28 -15.07
CA PHE A 151 12.59 17.05 -14.48
C PHE A 151 11.40 17.41 -13.62
N VAL A 152 10.52 16.45 -13.45
CA VAL A 152 9.41 16.55 -12.50
C VAL A 152 9.57 15.42 -11.49
N GLY A 153 9.75 15.79 -10.23
CA GLY A 153 9.65 14.83 -9.12
C GLY A 153 8.19 14.47 -8.88
N VAL A 154 7.86 13.20 -9.03
CA VAL A 154 6.55 12.66 -8.65
C VAL A 154 6.71 12.08 -7.27
N VAL A 155 6.04 12.66 -6.30
CA VAL A 155 6.19 12.31 -4.88
C VAL A 155 4.90 11.70 -4.39
N SER A 156 5.00 10.53 -3.75
CA SER A 156 3.86 9.86 -3.14
C SER A 156 3.93 9.94 -1.62
N GLU A 157 2.79 10.11 -0.97
CA GLU A 157 2.68 9.95 0.49
C GLU A 157 2.91 8.48 0.89
N GLN A 158 3.32 8.26 2.15
CA GLN A 158 3.55 6.90 2.67
C GLN A 158 2.23 6.18 2.95
N ASP A 159 1.28 6.91 3.53
CA ASP A 159 0.00 6.38 3.94
C ASP A 159 -1.07 6.80 2.93
N VAL A 160 -1.44 5.84 2.10
CA VAL A 160 -2.44 6.01 1.04
C VAL A 160 -3.65 5.14 1.37
N PRO A 161 -4.77 5.70 1.84
CA PRO A 161 -5.91 4.94 2.33
C PRO A 161 -6.48 3.93 1.35
N VAL A 162 -6.47 4.22 0.05
CA VAL A 162 -6.92 3.25 -0.96
C VAL A 162 -6.04 2.00 -1.00
N LEU A 163 -4.75 2.13 -0.72
CA LEU A 163 -3.85 0.99 -0.67
C LEU A 163 -4.07 0.17 0.60
N ASP A 164 -4.34 0.83 1.71
CA ASP A 164 -4.68 0.17 2.98
C ASP A 164 -6.02 -0.55 2.88
N LEU A 165 -7.01 0.06 2.25
CA LEU A 165 -8.29 -0.57 1.93
C LEU A 165 -8.12 -1.82 1.06
N VAL A 166 -7.31 -1.74 0.00
CA VAL A 166 -7.01 -2.89 -0.85
C VAL A 166 -6.25 -3.97 -0.07
N MET A 167 -5.31 -3.59 0.79
CA MET A 167 -4.56 -4.57 1.60
C MET A 167 -5.39 -5.21 2.69
N SER A 168 -6.32 -4.49 3.33
CA SER A 168 -7.22 -5.02 4.35
C SER A 168 -8.23 -6.02 3.77
N SER A 169 -8.64 -5.87 2.50
CA SER A 169 -9.48 -6.85 1.81
C SER A 169 -8.85 -8.25 1.71
N LYS A 170 -7.53 -8.36 1.93
CA LYS A 170 -6.81 -9.63 2.01
C LYS A 170 -7.33 -10.54 3.14
N SER A 171 -7.86 -9.98 4.23
CA SER A 171 -8.46 -10.74 5.32
C SER A 171 -9.65 -11.58 4.86
N PHE A 172 -10.40 -11.10 3.87
CA PHE A 172 -11.56 -11.78 3.27
C PHE A 172 -11.17 -12.72 2.13
N LEU A 173 -10.21 -12.32 1.30
CA LEU A 173 -9.84 -13.05 0.08
C LEU A 173 -8.72 -14.08 0.30
N GLY A 174 -7.86 -13.87 1.31
CA GLY A 174 -6.69 -14.73 1.56
C GLY A 174 -5.78 -14.84 0.33
N PRO A 175 -5.47 -16.08 -0.13
CA PRO A 175 -4.60 -16.31 -1.28
C PRO A 175 -5.20 -15.89 -2.65
N ARG A 176 -6.52 -15.59 -2.69
CA ARG A 176 -7.21 -15.18 -3.91
C ARG A 176 -7.01 -13.71 -4.26
N MET A 177 -6.47 -12.93 -3.32
CA MET A 177 -6.21 -11.52 -3.54
C MET A 177 -5.28 -11.29 -4.73
N PRO A 178 -5.65 -10.42 -5.70
CA PRO A 178 -4.80 -10.09 -6.82
C PRO A 178 -3.54 -9.36 -6.33
N LYS A 179 -2.40 -9.62 -6.99
CA LYS A 179 -1.15 -8.93 -6.66
C LYS A 179 -1.14 -7.54 -7.26
N ILE A 180 -0.82 -6.54 -6.45
CA ILE A 180 -0.59 -5.18 -6.93
C ILE A 180 0.69 -5.19 -7.75
N LYS A 181 0.56 -4.90 -9.04
CA LYS A 181 1.67 -4.85 -9.99
C LYS A 181 2.45 -3.56 -9.87
N PHE A 182 1.74 -2.44 -9.78
CA PHE A 182 2.27 -1.11 -9.52
C PHE A 182 1.17 -0.19 -9.03
N VAL A 183 1.59 0.94 -8.46
CA VAL A 183 0.76 2.10 -8.13
C VAL A 183 1.24 3.26 -8.99
N GLU A 184 0.31 3.99 -9.60
CA GLU A 184 0.65 5.17 -10.40
C GLU A 184 -0.21 6.37 -10.06
N SER A 185 0.20 7.55 -10.53
CA SER A 185 -0.62 8.75 -10.44
C SER A 185 -1.77 8.72 -11.46
N SER A 186 -2.97 9.14 -11.05
CA SER A 186 -4.13 9.30 -11.92
C SER A 186 -3.86 10.25 -13.09
N ASP A 187 -3.11 11.32 -12.85
CA ASP A 187 -2.77 12.30 -13.88
C ASP A 187 -1.84 11.68 -14.93
N LEU A 188 -0.81 10.94 -14.51
CA LEU A 188 0.10 10.26 -15.44
C LEU A 188 -0.58 9.08 -16.15
N ALA A 189 -1.54 8.43 -15.52
CA ALA A 189 -2.37 7.42 -16.17
C ALA A 189 -3.13 8.03 -17.35
N LEU A 190 -3.79 9.17 -17.15
CA LEU A 190 -4.49 9.91 -18.21
C LEU A 190 -3.55 10.36 -19.32
N VAL A 191 -2.39 10.92 -18.98
CA VAL A 191 -1.36 11.29 -19.97
C VAL A 191 -0.92 10.07 -20.78
N ASN A 192 -0.66 8.94 -20.13
CA ASN A 192 -0.28 7.72 -20.81
C ASN A 192 -1.38 7.21 -21.75
N LEU A 193 -2.65 7.30 -21.34
CA LEU A 193 -3.78 6.91 -22.16
C LEU A 193 -3.88 7.80 -23.40
N VAL A 194 -3.86 9.12 -23.24
CA VAL A 194 -3.95 10.06 -24.35
C VAL A 194 -2.74 9.92 -25.30
N LYS A 195 -1.53 9.90 -24.76
CA LYS A 195 -0.29 9.72 -25.52
C LYS A 195 -0.29 8.48 -26.42
N THR A 196 -0.86 7.38 -25.93
CA THR A 196 -0.86 6.11 -26.67
C THR A 196 -2.10 5.92 -27.53
N ASN A 197 -3.21 6.58 -27.23
CA ASN A 197 -4.50 6.37 -27.86
C ASN A 197 -4.82 7.38 -28.96
N TYR A 198 -4.19 8.58 -28.93
CA TYR A 198 -4.42 9.64 -29.88
C TYR A 198 -3.22 9.87 -30.82
N PRO A 199 -3.45 10.16 -32.12
CA PRO A 199 -2.40 10.47 -33.08
C PRO A 199 -1.99 11.94 -32.98
N LEU A 200 -1.34 12.33 -31.87
CA LEU A 200 -0.91 13.72 -31.62
C LEU A 200 0.33 14.06 -32.43
N ARG A 201 0.33 15.25 -33.05
CA ARG A 201 1.50 15.84 -33.72
C ARG A 201 2.37 16.53 -32.67
N ASP A 202 3.65 16.71 -32.96
CA ASP A 202 4.62 17.21 -31.97
C ASP A 202 4.29 18.62 -31.44
N ASP A 203 3.65 19.47 -32.25
CA ASP A 203 3.27 20.85 -31.87
C ASP A 203 1.84 20.99 -31.38
N ASP A 204 1.01 19.94 -31.48
CA ASP A 204 -0.38 20.01 -31.04
C ASP A 204 -0.42 20.22 -29.50
N VAL A 205 -1.21 21.20 -29.07
CA VAL A 205 -1.48 21.44 -27.65
C VAL A 205 -2.80 20.79 -27.28
N THR A 206 -2.71 19.79 -26.43
CA THR A 206 -3.86 19.04 -25.92
C THR A 206 -4.05 19.32 -24.44
N VAL A 207 -5.27 19.66 -24.05
CA VAL A 207 -5.67 19.81 -22.65
C VAL A 207 -6.54 18.61 -22.25
N ILE A 208 -6.12 17.85 -21.27
CA ILE A 208 -6.95 16.83 -20.65
C ILE A 208 -7.67 17.49 -19.48
N VAL A 209 -8.99 17.44 -19.50
CA VAL A 209 -9.86 17.93 -18.43
C VAL A 209 -10.45 16.72 -17.75
N TYR A 210 -10.01 16.43 -16.55
CA TYR A 210 -10.62 15.41 -15.71
C TYR A 210 -11.50 16.08 -14.66
N VAL A 211 -12.80 15.82 -14.72
CA VAL A 211 -13.75 16.28 -13.71
C VAL A 211 -14.12 15.10 -12.82
N GLY A 212 -13.66 15.13 -11.60
CA GLY A 212 -14.03 14.15 -10.58
C GLY A 212 -15.32 14.57 -9.86
N VAL A 213 -15.69 13.79 -8.85
CA VAL A 213 -16.85 14.10 -8.00
C VAL A 213 -16.61 15.40 -7.23
N GLU A 214 -15.42 15.59 -6.67
CA GLU A 214 -15.12 16.70 -5.76
C GLU A 214 -14.09 17.70 -6.29
N TYR A 215 -13.33 17.33 -7.30
CA TYR A 215 -12.26 18.15 -7.82
C TYR A 215 -12.13 18.03 -9.35
N THR A 216 -11.48 19.01 -9.93
CA THR A 216 -11.14 19.00 -11.36
C THR A 216 -9.64 19.14 -11.54
N ARG A 217 -9.10 18.42 -12.53
CA ARG A 217 -7.69 18.46 -12.91
C ARG A 217 -7.53 18.85 -14.38
N LEU A 218 -6.61 19.78 -14.63
CA LEU A 218 -6.20 20.16 -15.98
C LEU A 218 -4.76 19.69 -16.21
N ILE A 219 -4.55 19.00 -17.32
CA ILE A 219 -3.23 18.51 -17.73
C ILE A 219 -2.96 19.01 -19.14
N PHE A 220 -1.86 19.72 -19.30
CA PHE A 220 -1.41 20.26 -20.59
C PHE A 220 -0.36 19.33 -21.19
N MET A 221 -0.58 18.94 -22.44
CA MET A 221 0.35 18.16 -23.24
C MET A 221 0.78 18.95 -24.47
N ARG A 222 2.04 18.81 -24.88
CA ARG A 222 2.53 19.26 -26.17
C ARG A 222 2.97 18.05 -26.97
N GLY A 223 2.27 17.78 -28.05
CA GLY A 223 2.38 16.51 -28.74
C GLY A 223 2.12 15.34 -27.79
N LYS A 224 3.03 14.37 -27.80
CA LYS A 224 2.98 13.19 -26.91
C LYS A 224 3.63 13.41 -25.56
N ASN A 225 4.08 14.60 -25.25
CA ASN A 225 4.79 14.87 -24.02
C ASN A 225 3.93 15.62 -23.03
N LEU A 226 4.05 15.24 -21.76
CA LEU A 226 3.52 16.02 -20.65
C LEU A 226 4.23 17.38 -20.62
N PHE A 227 3.47 18.46 -20.64
CA PHE A 227 3.99 19.81 -20.58
C PHE A 227 3.81 20.42 -19.19
N ASN A 228 2.58 20.36 -18.65
CA ASN A 228 2.28 20.83 -17.30
C ASN A 228 1.08 20.10 -16.68
N ILE A 229 1.08 19.95 -15.37
CA ILE A 229 -0.06 19.53 -14.58
C ILE A 229 -0.45 20.75 -13.74
N ALA A 230 -1.63 21.32 -14.02
CA ALA A 230 -2.11 22.49 -13.30
C ALA A 230 -2.47 22.14 -11.84
N PRO A 231 -2.47 23.14 -10.95
CA PRO A 231 -2.99 22.95 -9.60
C PRO A 231 -4.43 22.43 -9.62
N ILE A 232 -4.77 21.65 -8.59
CA ILE A 232 -6.12 21.12 -8.44
C ILE A 232 -7.14 22.25 -8.32
N ILE A 233 -8.29 22.05 -8.92
CA ILE A 233 -9.47 22.89 -8.78
C ILE A 233 -10.38 22.17 -7.79
N SER A 234 -10.65 22.76 -6.62
CA SER A 234 -11.49 22.18 -5.56
C SER A 234 -12.99 22.28 -5.90
N GLU A 235 -13.33 22.10 -7.17
CA GLU A 235 -14.69 22.03 -7.68
C GLU A 235 -14.80 20.79 -8.55
N GLY A 236 -15.82 19.97 -8.28
CA GLY A 236 -16.11 18.75 -9.04
C GLY A 236 -17.42 18.89 -9.82
N ALA A 237 -17.93 17.76 -10.27
CA ALA A 237 -19.12 17.66 -11.12
C ALA A 237 -20.39 18.25 -10.50
N ASP A 238 -20.48 18.31 -9.18
CA ASP A 238 -21.66 18.83 -8.47
C ASP A 238 -21.65 20.38 -8.32
N SER A 239 -20.54 21.04 -8.70
CA SER A 239 -20.43 22.50 -8.61
C SER A 239 -21.06 23.18 -9.83
N PHE A 240 -21.97 24.12 -9.59
CA PHE A 240 -22.60 24.90 -10.65
C PHE A 240 -21.61 25.82 -11.38
N SER A 241 -20.51 26.22 -10.79
CA SER A 241 -19.49 27.09 -11.32
C SER A 241 -18.39 26.41 -12.10
N VAL A 242 -18.31 25.07 -12.01
CA VAL A 242 -17.18 24.28 -12.50
C VAL A 242 -16.84 24.57 -13.98
N GLN A 243 -17.84 24.77 -14.84
CA GLN A 243 -17.60 25.04 -16.26
C GLN A 243 -16.83 26.35 -16.47
N ASN A 244 -17.25 27.42 -15.78
CA ASN A 244 -16.60 28.75 -15.86
C ASN A 244 -15.21 28.70 -15.25
N THR A 245 -15.06 27.99 -14.14
CA THR A 245 -13.75 27.78 -13.47
C THR A 245 -12.80 27.02 -14.39
N ILE A 246 -13.24 25.92 -15.00
CA ILE A 246 -12.43 25.17 -15.97
C ILE A 246 -11.98 26.06 -17.12
N TYR A 247 -12.91 26.80 -17.77
CA TYR A 247 -12.56 27.68 -18.86
C TYR A 247 -11.54 28.74 -18.46
N SER A 248 -11.77 29.43 -17.34
CA SER A 248 -10.83 30.43 -16.80
C SER A 248 -9.47 29.87 -16.52
N ARG A 249 -9.41 28.65 -15.94
CA ARG A 249 -8.15 27.97 -15.64
C ARG A 249 -7.42 27.46 -16.89
N ILE A 250 -8.16 27.09 -17.94
CA ILE A 250 -7.57 26.76 -19.25
C ILE A 250 -6.90 27.98 -19.84
N LEU A 251 -7.58 29.12 -19.86
CA LEU A 251 -7.02 30.38 -20.38
C LEU A 251 -5.79 30.82 -19.56
N LEU A 252 -5.92 30.82 -18.25
CA LEU A 252 -4.79 31.13 -17.35
C LEU A 252 -3.61 30.20 -17.58
N GLY A 253 -3.87 28.90 -17.77
CA GLY A 253 -2.84 27.93 -18.12
C GLY A 253 -2.20 28.21 -19.46
N GLN A 254 -2.97 28.56 -20.47
CA GLN A 254 -2.49 28.95 -21.79
C GLN A 254 -1.54 30.16 -21.71
N ASP A 255 -1.93 31.19 -20.97
CA ASP A 255 -1.15 32.42 -20.81
C ASP A 255 0.12 32.17 -20.02
N ASN A 256 0.03 31.51 -18.85
CA ASN A 256 1.18 31.22 -17.98
C ASN A 256 2.23 30.34 -18.65
N LEU A 257 1.78 29.39 -19.48
CA LEU A 257 2.65 28.47 -20.21
C LEU A 257 3.07 29.02 -21.60
N SER A 258 2.63 30.24 -21.94
CA SER A 258 2.90 30.87 -23.24
C SER A 258 2.56 29.96 -24.41
N LEU A 259 1.41 29.25 -24.32
CA LEU A 259 0.96 28.37 -25.39
C LEU A 259 0.27 29.16 -26.49
N PRO A 260 0.63 28.96 -27.77
CA PRO A 260 0.11 29.77 -28.86
C PRO A 260 -1.38 29.55 -29.08
N ARG A 261 -1.85 28.36 -28.91
CA ARG A 261 -3.26 27.96 -29.03
C ARG A 261 -3.49 26.61 -28.34
N ILE A 262 -4.74 26.28 -28.15
CA ILE A 262 -5.18 24.93 -27.76
C ILE A 262 -5.80 24.28 -29.01
N ASP A 263 -5.28 23.12 -29.39
CA ASP A 263 -5.76 22.39 -30.57
C ASP A 263 -6.84 21.39 -30.19
N GLN A 264 -6.73 20.77 -29.01
CA GLN A 264 -7.67 19.73 -28.56
C GLN A 264 -7.93 19.80 -27.07
N VAL A 265 -9.18 19.55 -26.68
CA VAL A 265 -9.61 19.36 -25.30
C VAL A 265 -10.25 17.97 -25.16
N ILE A 266 -9.70 17.13 -24.30
CA ILE A 266 -10.21 15.78 -24.05
C ILE A 266 -10.87 15.75 -22.68
N LEU A 267 -12.18 15.48 -22.66
CA LEU A 267 -13.00 15.47 -21.46
C LEU A 267 -13.06 14.08 -20.85
N CYS A 268 -12.71 13.99 -19.57
CA CYS A 268 -12.66 12.76 -18.78
C CYS A 268 -13.38 12.94 -17.44
N GLY A 269 -13.76 11.85 -16.79
CA GLY A 269 -14.47 11.88 -15.51
C GLY A 269 -15.97 12.10 -15.67
N GLU A 270 -16.58 12.79 -14.74
CA GLU A 270 -18.03 13.02 -14.64
C GLU A 270 -18.53 14.13 -15.59
N CYS A 271 -17.82 14.38 -16.68
CA CYS A 271 -18.07 15.44 -17.63
C CYS A 271 -19.43 15.36 -18.36
N LYS A 272 -20.12 14.22 -18.30
CA LYS A 272 -21.43 14.04 -18.94
C LYS A 272 -22.61 14.49 -18.08
N ASN A 273 -22.37 14.77 -16.80
CA ASN A 273 -23.40 15.20 -15.87
C ASN A 273 -23.92 16.62 -16.19
N PHE A 274 -23.17 17.38 -17.00
CA PHE A 274 -23.49 18.74 -17.46
C PHE A 274 -22.89 19.00 -18.85
N ASP A 275 -23.39 19.99 -19.58
CA ASP A 275 -22.97 20.27 -20.97
C ASP A 275 -21.65 21.05 -21.04
N ILE A 276 -20.57 20.50 -20.46
CA ILE A 276 -19.24 21.11 -20.56
C ILE A 276 -18.71 21.11 -22.01
N LYS A 277 -19.06 20.07 -22.78
CA LYS A 277 -18.61 19.96 -24.17
C LYS A 277 -19.12 21.10 -25.00
N GLY A 278 -20.43 21.36 -24.99
CA GLY A 278 -21.06 22.49 -25.71
C GLY A 278 -20.51 23.83 -25.22
N PHE A 279 -20.39 24.00 -23.91
CA PHE A 279 -19.86 25.21 -23.28
C PHE A 279 -18.44 25.52 -23.76
N LEU A 280 -17.48 24.58 -23.60
CA LEU A 280 -16.09 24.81 -24.00
C LEU A 280 -15.92 24.93 -25.50
N SER A 281 -16.70 24.17 -26.31
CA SER A 281 -16.66 24.30 -27.79
C SER A 281 -17.09 25.67 -28.27
N SER A 282 -18.01 26.35 -27.56
CA SER A 282 -18.48 27.70 -27.93
C SER A 282 -17.46 28.78 -27.61
N LEU A 283 -16.62 28.59 -26.60
CA LEU A 283 -15.68 29.58 -26.08
C LEU A 283 -14.24 29.37 -26.57
N LEU A 284 -13.80 28.14 -26.78
CA LEU A 284 -12.45 27.81 -27.27
C LEU A 284 -12.49 27.69 -28.81
N VAL A 285 -12.57 28.82 -29.49
CA VAL A 285 -12.65 28.85 -30.96
C VAL A 285 -11.40 28.24 -31.58
N GLY A 286 -11.57 27.18 -32.38
CA GLY A 286 -10.48 26.48 -33.07
C GLY A 286 -9.93 25.25 -32.31
N ALA A 287 -10.38 24.98 -31.09
CA ALA A 287 -10.06 23.77 -30.38
C ALA A 287 -11.10 22.65 -30.63
N GLU A 288 -10.65 21.46 -30.91
CA GLU A 288 -11.52 20.25 -30.93
C GLU A 288 -11.84 19.82 -29.50
N VAL A 289 -13.07 20.02 -29.04
CA VAL A 289 -13.51 19.58 -27.71
C VAL A 289 -14.33 18.31 -27.85
N ASP A 290 -13.86 17.20 -27.27
CA ASP A 290 -14.61 15.96 -27.31
C ASP A 290 -14.39 15.13 -26.01
N TYR A 291 -15.33 14.22 -25.76
CA TYR A 291 -15.15 13.23 -24.69
C TYR A 291 -14.05 12.22 -25.07
N LEU A 292 -13.39 11.67 -24.05
CA LEU A 292 -12.40 10.61 -24.26
C LEU A 292 -13.01 9.46 -25.06
N LYS A 293 -12.37 9.09 -26.16
CA LYS A 293 -12.70 7.94 -27.00
C LYS A 293 -11.53 6.98 -27.07
N LEU A 294 -11.79 5.69 -26.98
CA LEU A 294 -10.78 4.67 -27.16
C LEU A 294 -10.60 4.40 -28.67
N ARG A 295 -9.38 4.60 -29.17
CA ARG A 295 -9.04 4.39 -30.61
C ARG A 295 -8.20 3.14 -30.82
N LEU A 296 -7.35 2.80 -29.85
CA LEU A 296 -6.43 1.64 -29.91
C LEU A 296 -6.79 0.53 -28.91
N ILE A 297 -7.74 0.81 -28.02
CA ILE A 297 -8.30 -0.16 -27.08
C ILE A 297 -9.65 -0.58 -27.64
N ASP A 298 -9.84 -1.86 -27.86
CA ASP A 298 -11.09 -2.43 -28.39
C ASP A 298 -12.12 -2.50 -27.25
N ASP A 299 -13.21 -1.77 -27.38
CA ASP A 299 -14.33 -1.67 -26.45
C ASP A 299 -15.57 -2.47 -26.89
N SER A 300 -15.44 -3.26 -27.96
CA SER A 300 -16.55 -4.03 -28.55
C SER A 300 -17.16 -5.09 -27.63
N GLN A 301 -16.47 -5.45 -26.54
CA GLN A 301 -16.95 -6.42 -25.56
C GLN A 301 -17.79 -5.79 -24.47
N LEU A 302 -17.85 -4.46 -24.40
CA LEU A 302 -18.72 -3.79 -23.43
C LEU A 302 -20.22 -4.01 -23.77
N PRO A 303 -21.08 -4.09 -22.76
CA PRO A 303 -22.51 -4.13 -22.96
C PRO A 303 -23.01 -2.84 -23.68
N ALA A 304 -24.19 -2.91 -24.28
CA ALA A 304 -24.81 -1.76 -24.92
C ALA A 304 -24.89 -0.56 -23.95
N GLY A 305 -24.40 0.60 -24.39
CA GLY A 305 -24.25 1.79 -23.54
C GLY A 305 -22.95 1.87 -22.74
N GLY A 306 -22.15 0.82 -22.66
CA GLY A 306 -20.87 0.82 -21.94
C GLY A 306 -19.85 1.78 -22.51
N ALA A 307 -19.87 2.03 -23.82
CA ALA A 307 -18.99 3.01 -24.46
C ALA A 307 -19.25 4.45 -23.95
N ASP A 308 -20.46 4.75 -23.50
CA ASP A 308 -20.82 6.03 -22.92
C ASP A 308 -20.18 6.28 -21.55
N LEU A 309 -19.78 5.23 -20.86
CA LEU A 309 -19.13 5.30 -19.55
C LEU A 309 -17.61 5.48 -19.67
N ILE A 310 -17.01 5.30 -20.84
CA ILE A 310 -15.56 5.38 -21.04
C ILE A 310 -14.92 6.64 -20.42
N PRO A 311 -15.47 7.85 -20.62
CA PRO A 311 -14.88 9.05 -20.00
C PRO A 311 -14.83 8.99 -18.48
N GLN A 312 -15.86 8.46 -17.82
CA GLN A 312 -15.94 8.31 -16.36
C GLN A 312 -14.89 7.33 -15.83
N TYR A 313 -14.54 6.32 -16.62
CA TYR A 313 -13.57 5.29 -16.27
C TYR A 313 -12.19 5.51 -16.91
N ALA A 314 -11.91 6.71 -17.38
CA ALA A 314 -10.64 7.02 -18.07
C ALA A 314 -9.41 6.60 -17.27
N VAL A 315 -9.37 6.93 -15.97
CA VAL A 315 -8.25 6.59 -15.08
C VAL A 315 -8.09 5.08 -14.90
N PRO A 316 -9.07 4.30 -14.43
CA PRO A 316 -8.89 2.85 -14.28
C PRO A 316 -8.66 2.13 -15.61
N ILE A 317 -9.21 2.60 -16.73
CA ILE A 317 -8.91 2.06 -18.08
C ILE A 317 -7.43 2.26 -18.41
N ALA A 318 -6.91 3.47 -18.21
CA ALA A 318 -5.51 3.82 -18.45
C ALA A 318 -4.56 2.90 -17.65
N THR A 319 -4.85 2.79 -16.37
CA THR A 319 -4.06 1.99 -15.41
C THR A 319 -4.10 0.49 -15.75
N ALA A 320 -5.28 -0.04 -16.08
CA ALA A 320 -5.43 -1.44 -16.50
C ALA A 320 -4.70 -1.71 -17.83
N ALA A 321 -4.84 -0.81 -18.80
CA ALA A 321 -4.19 -0.95 -20.11
C ALA A 321 -2.66 -0.98 -19.96
N ARG A 322 -2.08 -0.06 -19.17
CA ARG A 322 -0.66 -0.07 -18.85
C ARG A 322 -0.25 -1.38 -18.15
N ALA A 323 -1.06 -1.86 -17.21
CA ALA A 323 -0.79 -3.11 -16.52
C ALA A 323 -0.81 -4.32 -17.47
N ALA A 324 -1.75 -4.37 -18.39
CA ALA A 324 -1.85 -5.45 -19.39
C ALA A 324 -0.70 -5.41 -20.41
N VAL A 325 -0.26 -4.21 -20.82
CA VAL A 325 0.85 -4.05 -21.78
C VAL A 325 2.20 -4.35 -21.14
N GLY A 326 2.37 -3.93 -19.87
CA GLY A 326 3.63 -4.02 -19.15
C GLY A 326 4.60 -2.90 -19.54
N LYS A 327 5.92 -3.16 -19.43
CA LYS A 327 6.95 -2.16 -19.73
C LYS A 327 6.95 -1.80 -21.20
N SER A 328 6.88 -0.50 -21.50
CA SER A 328 6.92 0.03 -22.86
C SER A 328 7.49 1.45 -22.85
N LYS A 329 8.37 1.75 -23.80
CA LYS A 329 8.91 3.12 -23.98
C LYS A 329 7.83 4.18 -24.28
N SER A 330 6.63 3.73 -24.67
CA SER A 330 5.51 4.63 -24.96
C SER A 330 4.86 5.21 -23.70
N TYR A 331 5.08 4.62 -22.54
CA TYR A 331 4.51 5.05 -21.27
C TYR A 331 5.52 5.84 -20.42
N TYR A 332 5.03 6.75 -19.62
CA TYR A 332 5.74 7.25 -18.47
C TYR A 332 5.69 6.17 -17.37
N GLU A 333 6.78 5.40 -17.25
CA GLU A 333 6.84 4.26 -16.31
C GLU A 333 7.21 4.76 -14.91
N ILE A 334 6.24 5.26 -14.18
CA ILE A 334 6.37 5.61 -12.77
C ILE A 334 5.68 4.54 -11.92
N ASP A 335 6.37 4.03 -10.93
CA ASP A 335 5.85 3.08 -9.96
C ASP A 335 5.99 3.68 -8.55
N LEU A 336 4.86 4.07 -7.99
CA LEU A 336 4.71 4.67 -6.67
C LEU A 336 4.38 3.64 -5.57
N THR A 337 4.50 2.35 -5.87
CA THR A 337 4.19 1.30 -4.89
C THR A 337 5.07 1.44 -3.66
N PRO A 338 4.51 1.62 -2.46
CA PRO A 338 5.27 1.67 -1.22
C PRO A 338 6.05 0.38 -0.97
N ASP A 339 7.23 0.50 -0.36
CA ASP A 339 8.08 -0.67 -0.10
C ASP A 339 7.42 -1.68 0.85
N ARG A 340 6.58 -1.23 1.80
CA ARG A 340 5.78 -2.11 2.65
C ARG A 340 4.91 -3.10 1.84
N ILE A 341 4.28 -2.62 0.75
CA ILE A 341 3.46 -3.46 -0.13
C ILE A 341 4.34 -4.38 -0.96
N ARG A 342 5.45 -3.87 -1.51
CA ARG A 342 6.40 -4.70 -2.26
C ARG A 342 6.96 -5.84 -1.42
N GLN A 343 7.26 -5.58 -0.14
CA GLN A 343 7.78 -6.59 0.78
C GLN A 343 6.70 -7.61 1.16
N SER A 344 5.46 -7.16 1.43
CA SER A 344 4.34 -8.06 1.79
C SER A 344 3.93 -9.01 0.66
N GLN A 345 4.22 -8.64 -0.60
CA GLN A 345 3.92 -9.44 -1.78
C GLN A 345 5.08 -10.33 -2.24
N LYS A 346 6.27 -10.15 -1.68
CA LYS A 346 7.39 -11.06 -1.96
C LYS A 346 7.02 -12.44 -1.40
N SER A 347 6.67 -13.36 -2.29
CA SER A 347 6.62 -14.78 -1.91
C SER A 347 7.99 -15.18 -1.38
N PHE A 348 7.99 -15.94 -0.31
CA PHE A 348 9.21 -16.55 0.22
C PHE A 348 9.85 -17.38 -0.91
N ARG A 349 10.75 -16.76 -1.65
CA ARG A 349 11.62 -17.48 -2.57
C ARG A 349 12.76 -17.96 -1.72
N LEU A 350 12.86 -19.29 -1.57
CA LEU A 350 14.10 -19.86 -1.08
C LEU A 350 15.20 -19.25 -1.95
N ALA A 351 15.92 -18.27 -1.40
CA ALA A 351 17.12 -17.77 -2.05
C ALA A 351 18.05 -18.93 -2.30
N TRP A 352 18.98 -18.83 -3.24
CA TRP A 352 19.97 -19.88 -3.54
C TRP A 352 20.59 -20.47 -2.26
N HIS A 353 20.72 -19.67 -1.19
CA HIS A 353 21.15 -20.11 0.14
C HIS A 353 20.19 -21.14 0.77
N GLY A 354 18.89 -20.98 0.61
CA GLY A 354 17.90 -21.94 1.07
C GLY A 354 17.92 -23.24 0.26
N LEU A 355 18.23 -23.14 -1.03
CA LEU A 355 18.41 -24.33 -1.88
C LEU A 355 19.68 -25.09 -1.48
N ILE A 356 20.78 -24.37 -1.18
CA ILE A 356 22.00 -24.99 -0.62
C ILE A 356 21.70 -25.63 0.74
N LEU A 357 20.98 -24.94 1.63
CA LEU A 357 20.58 -25.49 2.92
C LEU A 357 19.74 -26.76 2.75
N ALA A 358 18.78 -26.75 1.83
CA ALA A 358 17.97 -27.94 1.53
C ALA A 358 18.83 -29.09 0.98
N ILE A 359 19.77 -28.81 0.06
CA ILE A 359 20.72 -29.81 -0.46
C ILE A 359 21.62 -30.34 0.65
N LEU A 360 22.07 -29.46 1.56
CA LEU A 360 22.94 -29.84 2.69
C LEU A 360 22.18 -30.71 3.70
N VAL A 361 20.92 -30.37 4.01
CA VAL A 361 20.05 -31.19 4.87
C VAL A 361 19.75 -32.52 4.19
N PHE A 362 19.39 -32.52 2.90
CA PHE A 362 19.11 -33.74 2.17
C PHE A 362 20.37 -34.62 2.01
N GLY A 363 21.52 -34.01 1.70
CA GLY A 363 22.83 -34.69 1.61
C GLY A 363 23.28 -35.25 2.93
N SER A 364 23.11 -34.50 4.03
CA SER A 364 23.45 -35.02 5.39
C SER A 364 22.55 -36.21 5.79
N THR A 365 21.23 -36.07 5.53
CA THR A 365 20.29 -37.19 5.81
C THR A 365 20.64 -38.42 4.97
N PHE A 366 20.93 -38.23 3.68
CA PHE A 366 21.35 -39.31 2.80
C PHE A 366 22.69 -39.93 3.26
N PHE A 367 23.67 -39.09 3.62
CA PHE A 367 24.96 -39.55 4.13
C PHE A 367 24.80 -40.35 5.42
N PHE A 368 24.01 -39.86 6.37
CA PHE A 368 23.76 -40.61 7.62
C PHE A 368 23.00 -41.90 7.36
N THR A 369 22.00 -41.89 6.48
CA THR A 369 21.26 -43.12 6.13
C THR A 369 22.16 -44.15 5.42
N TYR A 370 22.98 -43.65 4.46
CA TYR A 370 23.95 -44.51 3.74
C TYR A 370 25.01 -45.09 4.70
N THR A 371 25.56 -44.23 5.59
CA THR A 371 26.56 -44.65 6.57
C THR A 371 25.95 -45.64 7.57
N TYR A 372 24.69 -45.41 7.98
CA TYR A 372 23.97 -46.33 8.83
C TYR A 372 23.74 -47.67 8.14
N ALA A 373 23.25 -47.69 6.89
CA ALA A 373 23.00 -48.90 6.11
C ALA A 373 24.31 -49.68 5.79
N SER A 374 25.39 -48.95 5.45
CA SER A 374 26.69 -49.59 5.19
C SER A 374 27.34 -50.16 6.45
N ASN A 375 27.17 -49.50 7.59
CA ASN A 375 27.67 -50.01 8.87
C ASN A 375 26.82 -51.16 9.44
N GLU A 376 25.57 -51.29 9.01
CA GLU A 376 24.71 -52.40 9.47
C GLU A 376 25.27 -53.77 9.07
N SER A 377 25.87 -53.87 7.87
CA SER A 377 26.55 -55.10 7.43
C SER A 377 27.82 -55.41 8.23
N VAL A 378 28.55 -54.38 8.66
CA VAL A 378 29.74 -54.50 9.51
C VAL A 378 29.33 -54.84 10.95
N ILE A 379 28.27 -54.21 11.42
CA ILE A 379 27.67 -54.45 12.73
C ILE A 379 27.11 -55.88 12.81
N TYR A 380 26.52 -56.38 11.74
CA TYR A 380 26.06 -57.79 11.70
C TYR A 380 27.19 -58.78 11.81
N LYS A 381 28.32 -58.56 11.12
CA LYS A 381 29.52 -59.37 11.24
C LYS A 381 30.15 -59.29 12.64
N MET A 382 30.26 -58.07 13.19
CA MET A 382 30.75 -57.86 14.55
C MET A 382 29.82 -58.44 15.63
N ARG A 383 28.51 -58.41 15.40
CA ARG A 383 27.51 -59.02 16.31
C ARG A 383 27.62 -60.53 16.33
N SER A 384 27.90 -61.17 15.18
CA SER A 384 28.11 -62.60 15.14
C SER A 384 29.39 -63.05 15.95
N ASP A 385 30.45 -62.22 15.81
CA ASP A 385 31.71 -62.48 16.53
C ASP A 385 31.61 -62.19 18.04
N VAL A 386 30.87 -61.15 18.41
CA VAL A 386 30.57 -60.72 19.78
C VAL A 386 29.59 -61.69 20.45
N ALA A 387 28.61 -62.25 19.69
CA ALA A 387 27.68 -63.23 20.20
C ALA A 387 28.42 -64.54 20.68
N GLY A 388 29.43 -64.94 19.89
CA GLY A 388 30.30 -66.09 20.27
C GLY A 388 31.12 -65.86 21.56
N LYS A 389 31.57 -64.62 21.78
CA LYS A 389 32.33 -64.24 22.99
C LYS A 389 31.43 -63.81 24.18
N LYS A 390 30.20 -63.42 23.92
CA LYS A 390 29.25 -63.03 25.00
C LYS A 390 28.62 -64.18 25.75
N ILE A 391 28.60 -65.40 25.20
CA ILE A 391 28.09 -66.56 25.87
C ILE A 391 28.99 -66.95 27.10
N GLN A 392 30.25 -66.53 27.07
CA GLN A 392 31.19 -66.80 28.20
C GLN A 392 31.34 -65.66 29.22
N ALA A 393 30.92 -64.44 28.86
CA ALA A 393 31.06 -63.26 29.74
C ALA A 393 29.72 -62.73 30.26
N ALA A 394 28.57 -63.29 29.81
CA ALA A 394 27.28 -62.70 29.94
C ALA A 394 26.60 -62.73 31.31
N GLU A 395 27.05 -63.57 32.23
CA GLU A 395 26.35 -63.65 33.52
C GLU A 395 26.79 -62.60 34.58
N ILE A 396 27.94 -62.00 34.41
CA ILE A 396 28.46 -61.05 35.42
C ILE A 396 28.48 -59.58 34.89
N ALA A 397 28.60 -59.39 33.55
CA ALA A 397 28.68 -58.02 32.96
C ALA A 397 27.34 -57.38 32.66
N SER A 398 26.27 -58.19 32.49
CA SER A 398 24.94 -57.63 32.08
C SER A 398 24.28 -56.71 33.12
N LEU A 399 24.37 -57.10 34.40
CA LEU A 399 23.76 -56.34 35.50
C LEU A 399 24.45 -54.97 35.74
N LYS A 400 25.80 -54.95 35.60
CA LYS A 400 26.58 -53.71 35.83
C LYS A 400 26.47 -52.68 34.72
N SER A 401 26.25 -53.16 33.49
CA SER A 401 26.05 -52.30 32.32
C SER A 401 24.63 -51.65 32.27
N GLU A 402 23.65 -52.41 32.78
CA GLU A 402 22.26 -51.95 32.82
C GLU A 402 22.06 -50.82 33.83
N ILE A 403 22.69 -50.94 35.02
CA ILE A 403 22.63 -49.90 36.05
C ILE A 403 23.32 -48.57 35.58
N SER A 404 24.49 -48.72 34.90
CA SER A 404 25.20 -47.51 34.43
C SER A 404 24.50 -46.80 33.27
N SER A 405 23.79 -47.53 32.41
CA SER A 405 23.05 -46.93 31.30
C SER A 405 21.79 -46.19 31.77
N VAL A 406 21.09 -46.76 32.77
CA VAL A 406 19.92 -46.11 33.39
C VAL A 406 20.33 -44.87 34.17
N GLN A 407 21.48 -44.85 34.84
CA GLN A 407 22.01 -43.68 35.52
C GLN A 407 22.42 -42.56 34.51
N ALA A 408 23.00 -42.93 33.37
CA ALA A 408 23.38 -41.95 32.32
C ALA A 408 22.17 -41.35 31.61
N GLN A 409 21.11 -42.14 31.45
CA GLN A 409 19.84 -41.60 30.90
C GLN A 409 19.15 -40.68 31.90
N PHE A 410 19.15 -41.00 33.17
CA PHE A 410 18.58 -40.15 34.21
C PHE A 410 19.31 -38.81 34.31
N GLY A 411 20.65 -38.80 34.17
CA GLY A 411 21.47 -37.58 34.13
C GLY A 411 21.12 -36.66 32.91
N LYS A 412 20.92 -37.27 31.73
CA LYS A 412 20.54 -36.50 30.50
C LYS A 412 19.15 -35.91 30.60
N TYR A 413 18.18 -36.64 31.13
CA TYR A 413 16.83 -36.12 31.32
C TYR A 413 16.76 -35.03 32.41
N SER A 414 17.53 -35.18 33.48
CA SER A 414 17.63 -34.20 34.55
C SER A 414 18.23 -32.85 34.05
N THR A 415 19.25 -32.91 33.19
CA THR A 415 19.87 -31.70 32.62
C THR A 415 18.94 -31.04 31.60
N ALA A 416 18.25 -31.82 30.77
CA ALA A 416 17.28 -31.27 29.79
C ALA A 416 16.08 -30.61 30.49
N ILE A 417 15.60 -31.20 31.60
CA ILE A 417 14.51 -30.63 32.41
C ILE A 417 14.97 -29.36 33.13
N SER A 418 16.22 -29.31 33.61
CA SER A 418 16.76 -28.11 34.26
C SER A 418 16.93 -26.94 33.26
N ILE A 419 17.37 -27.21 32.02
CA ILE A 419 17.47 -26.22 30.95
C ILE A 419 16.09 -25.73 30.52
N LEU A 420 15.13 -26.61 30.37
CA LEU A 420 13.73 -26.24 30.08
C LEU A 420 13.14 -25.38 31.21
N LYS A 421 13.44 -25.72 32.48
CA LYS A 421 12.95 -24.96 33.63
C LYS A 421 13.57 -23.56 33.78
N THR A 422 14.76 -23.32 33.20
CA THR A 422 15.40 -22.00 33.16
C THR A 422 14.98 -21.16 31.97
N LEU A 423 14.48 -21.74 30.88
CA LEU A 423 14.05 -21.03 29.69
C LEU A 423 12.55 -20.63 29.69
N THR A 424 11.73 -21.37 30.44
CA THR A 424 10.28 -21.14 30.49
C THR A 424 9.80 -19.91 31.27
N PRO A 425 10.45 -19.42 32.35
CA PRO A 425 9.87 -18.36 33.18
C PRO A 425 9.66 -17.03 32.46
N ASN A 426 10.51 -16.72 31.47
CA ASN A 426 10.40 -15.45 30.78
C ASN A 426 9.36 -15.43 29.65
N THR A 427 9.10 -16.57 29.03
CA THR A 427 8.13 -16.65 27.94
C THR A 427 6.69 -16.59 28.45
N GLU A 428 6.43 -17.22 29.59
CA GLU A 428 5.11 -17.15 30.24
C GLU A 428 4.79 -15.75 30.77
N ARG A 429 5.80 -15.03 31.26
CA ARG A 429 5.64 -13.64 31.73
C ARG A 429 5.23 -12.69 30.60
N TRP A 430 5.85 -12.81 29.45
CA TRP A 430 5.48 -11.99 28.30
C TRP A 430 4.11 -12.36 27.76
N SER A 431 3.78 -13.64 27.69
CA SER A 431 2.47 -14.10 27.23
C SER A 431 1.35 -13.62 28.16
N THR A 432 1.55 -13.74 29.48
CA THR A 432 0.58 -13.25 30.48
C THR A 432 0.47 -11.73 30.51
N LEU A 433 1.58 -11.01 30.34
CA LEU A 433 1.55 -9.55 30.21
C LEU A 433 0.76 -9.12 28.97
N MET A 434 1.06 -9.70 27.81
CA MET A 434 0.36 -9.36 26.56
C MET A 434 -1.13 -9.71 26.61
N GLY A 435 -1.47 -10.85 27.20
CA GLY A 435 -2.87 -11.20 27.47
C GLY A 435 -3.57 -10.22 28.41
N SER A 436 -2.89 -9.78 29.46
CA SER A 436 -3.40 -8.76 30.39
C SER A 436 -3.59 -7.42 29.71
N LEU A 437 -2.63 -6.98 28.89
CA LEU A 437 -2.72 -5.73 28.12
C LEU A 437 -3.87 -5.79 27.11
N ALA A 438 -3.99 -6.88 26.34
CA ALA A 438 -5.08 -7.07 25.40
C ALA A 438 -6.44 -7.00 26.09
N ASN A 439 -6.65 -7.72 27.18
CA ASN A 439 -7.87 -7.68 27.98
C ASN A 439 -8.14 -6.28 28.56
N SER A 440 -7.09 -5.57 28.96
CA SER A 440 -7.23 -4.22 29.51
C SER A 440 -7.64 -3.20 28.46
N ILE A 441 -7.11 -3.32 27.24
CA ILE A 441 -7.47 -2.49 26.09
C ILE A 441 -8.90 -2.76 25.65
N GLU A 442 -9.28 -4.02 25.54
CA GLU A 442 -10.64 -4.41 25.16
C GLU A 442 -11.69 -3.86 26.14
N ASN A 443 -11.42 -3.99 27.43
CA ASN A 443 -12.32 -3.51 28.48
C ASN A 443 -12.39 -1.99 28.61
N VAL A 444 -11.31 -1.27 28.35
CA VAL A 444 -11.29 0.22 28.40
C VAL A 444 -11.81 0.78 27.08
N GLY A 445 -11.50 0.12 25.95
CA GLY A 445 -11.87 0.49 24.59
C GLY A 445 -11.27 1.82 24.12
N GLY A 446 -11.03 1.97 22.83
CA GLY A 446 -10.52 3.22 22.25
C GLY A 446 -9.07 3.57 22.62
N ILE A 447 -8.30 2.57 23.01
CA ILE A 447 -6.85 2.64 23.24
C ILE A 447 -6.18 1.62 22.31
N TRP A 448 -5.03 1.95 21.75
CA TRP A 448 -4.14 1.03 21.07
C TRP A 448 -2.70 1.35 21.44
N LEU A 449 -1.90 0.31 21.59
CA LEU A 449 -0.51 0.43 21.95
C LEU A 449 0.36 0.45 20.69
N THR A 450 1.37 1.30 20.72
CA THR A 450 2.34 1.45 19.63
C THR A 450 3.68 0.83 19.97
N ASP A 451 4.05 0.83 21.25
CA ASP A 451 5.27 0.23 21.72
C ASP A 451 5.11 -0.36 23.13
N VAL A 452 5.74 -1.50 23.37
CA VAL A 452 5.82 -2.15 24.69
C VAL A 452 7.19 -2.80 24.84
N HIS A 453 7.97 -2.29 25.79
CA HIS A 453 9.26 -2.90 26.11
C HIS A 453 9.55 -2.90 27.61
N GLN A 454 10.39 -3.79 28.07
CA GLN A 454 10.73 -3.90 29.48
C GLN A 454 11.81 -2.88 29.84
N LEU A 455 11.56 -2.05 30.84
CA LEU A 455 12.54 -1.11 31.41
C LEU A 455 13.42 -1.79 32.47
N LYS A 456 12.79 -2.52 33.36
CA LYS A 456 13.42 -3.32 34.40
C LYS A 456 12.47 -4.41 34.87
N ASP A 457 12.93 -5.31 35.69
CA ASP A 457 12.10 -6.45 36.14
C ASP A 457 10.78 -5.96 36.77
N GLY A 458 9.66 -6.42 36.20
CA GLY A 458 8.31 -6.03 36.61
C GLY A 458 7.83 -4.64 36.15
N VAL A 459 8.67 -3.86 35.47
CA VAL A 459 8.28 -2.54 34.95
C VAL A 459 8.43 -2.49 33.44
N TYR A 460 7.35 -2.18 32.77
CA TYR A 460 7.25 -2.12 31.32
C TYR A 460 6.89 -0.72 30.86
N TYR A 461 7.63 -0.21 29.88
CA TYR A 461 7.24 1.00 29.18
C TYR A 461 6.18 0.66 28.16
N VAL A 462 5.13 1.44 28.16
CA VAL A 462 4.00 1.27 27.27
C VAL A 462 3.68 2.63 26.65
N GLU A 463 3.71 2.70 25.35
CA GLU A 463 3.32 3.85 24.57
C GLU A 463 2.09 3.52 23.73
N GLY A 464 1.21 4.47 23.57
CA GLY A 464 -0.02 4.22 22.85
C GLY A 464 -0.84 5.48 22.59
N LEU A 465 -1.88 5.27 21.85
CA LEU A 465 -2.81 6.31 21.44
C LEU A 465 -4.19 6.04 22.04
N SER A 466 -4.89 7.08 22.40
CA SER A 466 -6.28 6.98 22.89
C SER A 466 -7.16 8.02 22.22
N VAL A 467 -8.37 7.62 21.87
CA VAL A 467 -9.37 8.55 21.33
C VAL A 467 -9.92 9.47 22.43
N TYR A 468 -9.94 8.99 23.66
CA TYR A 468 -10.51 9.71 24.79
C TYR A 468 -9.49 9.89 25.91
N ARG A 469 -9.33 11.11 26.38
CA ARG A 469 -8.36 11.44 27.42
C ARG A 469 -8.63 10.72 28.76
N ASP A 470 -9.89 10.55 29.12
CA ASP A 470 -10.32 9.92 30.39
C ASP A 470 -10.03 8.41 30.45
N ARG A 471 -9.77 7.77 29.31
CA ARG A 471 -9.48 6.34 29.25
C ARG A 471 -8.04 6.00 29.59
N ILE A 472 -7.12 6.93 29.39
CA ILE A 472 -5.71 6.73 29.73
C ILE A 472 -5.52 6.49 31.25
N PRO A 473 -6.07 7.31 32.15
CA PRO A 473 -6.02 7.02 33.57
C PRO A 473 -6.72 5.71 33.95
N ARG A 474 -7.85 5.38 33.32
CA ARG A 474 -8.57 4.11 33.56
C ARG A 474 -7.76 2.90 33.16
N PHE A 475 -7.00 3.02 32.08
CA PHE A 475 -6.08 1.96 31.66
C PHE A 475 -4.93 1.82 32.66
N ALA A 476 -4.30 2.94 33.05
CA ALA A 476 -3.22 2.95 34.02
C ALA A 476 -3.64 2.40 35.40
N GLN A 477 -4.85 2.74 35.86
CA GLN A 477 -5.39 2.27 37.17
C GLN A 477 -5.56 0.76 37.27
N ARG A 478 -5.63 0.04 36.15
CA ARG A 478 -5.69 -1.43 36.17
C ARG A 478 -4.38 -2.08 36.58
N TYR A 479 -3.31 -1.31 36.59
CA TYR A 479 -1.98 -1.76 36.94
C TYR A 479 -1.49 -0.91 38.15
N PRO A 480 -1.69 -1.40 39.38
CA PRO A 480 -1.32 -0.64 40.58
C PRO A 480 0.16 -0.26 40.59
N GLY A 481 0.45 0.99 40.89
CA GLY A 481 1.83 1.51 40.86
C GLY A 481 2.34 1.94 39.51
N SER A 482 1.49 2.00 38.48
CA SER A 482 1.86 2.52 37.17
C SER A 482 1.94 4.04 37.18
N ILE A 483 2.90 4.59 36.44
CA ILE A 483 3.19 6.02 36.38
C ILE A 483 2.92 6.52 34.97
N LEU A 484 1.97 7.43 34.84
CA LEU A 484 1.72 8.14 33.61
C LEU A 484 2.79 9.20 33.40
N ARG A 485 3.69 9.01 32.43
CA ARG A 485 4.81 9.92 32.16
C ARG A 485 4.40 11.13 31.36
N LYS A 486 3.62 10.90 30.30
CA LYS A 486 3.30 11.95 29.34
C LYS A 486 1.96 11.68 28.68
N VAL A 487 1.22 12.74 28.42
CA VAL A 487 0.04 12.71 27.53
C VAL A 487 0.09 13.96 26.67
N THR A 488 0.18 13.77 25.37
CA THR A 488 0.17 14.85 24.39
C THR A 488 -1.01 14.70 23.45
N ILE A 489 -1.46 15.81 22.90
CA ILE A 489 -2.52 15.79 21.89
C ILE A 489 -1.82 15.61 20.54
N ALA A 490 -2.22 14.58 19.81
CA ALA A 490 -1.83 14.34 18.44
C ALA A 490 -3.06 14.42 17.55
N GLU A 491 -2.87 14.64 16.28
CA GLU A 491 -3.95 14.63 15.31
C GLU A 491 -3.67 13.56 14.26
N ILE A 492 -4.60 12.61 14.12
CA ILE A 492 -4.51 11.54 13.15
C ILE A 492 -5.77 11.58 12.28
N ARG A 493 -5.59 11.80 10.98
CA ARG A 493 -6.68 11.85 9.99
C ARG A 493 -7.79 12.85 10.35
N GLY A 494 -7.40 14.05 10.82
CA GLY A 494 -8.37 15.10 11.21
C GLY A 494 -9.08 14.87 12.52
N LYS A 495 -8.70 13.84 13.28
CA LYS A 495 -9.25 13.55 14.60
C LYS A 495 -8.20 13.73 15.68
N ARG A 496 -8.59 14.38 16.78
CA ARG A 496 -7.73 14.50 17.95
C ARG A 496 -7.62 13.16 18.66
N VAL A 497 -6.40 12.73 18.89
CA VAL A 497 -6.07 11.58 19.71
C VAL A 497 -5.08 12.00 20.80
N TYR A 498 -4.98 11.22 21.81
CA TYR A 498 -4.07 11.46 22.92
C TYR A 498 -2.98 10.41 22.89
N ASP A 499 -1.78 10.86 22.60
CA ASP A 499 -0.58 10.05 22.71
C ASP A 499 -0.13 9.99 24.16
N PHE A 500 0.08 8.80 24.68
CA PHE A 500 0.43 8.60 26.08
C PHE A 500 1.59 7.65 26.27
N GLN A 501 2.34 7.89 27.32
CA GLN A 501 3.46 7.06 27.76
C GLN A 501 3.26 6.71 29.24
N ILE A 502 3.30 5.42 29.54
CA ILE A 502 3.06 4.88 30.89
C ILE A 502 4.18 3.91 31.25
N ASP A 503 4.73 4.06 32.43
CA ASP A 503 5.49 2.99 33.07
C ASP A 503 4.52 2.10 33.82
N LEU A 504 4.34 0.92 33.30
CA LEU A 504 3.40 -0.07 33.77
C LEU A 504 4.11 -0.99 34.78
N ASN A 505 3.61 -1.02 36.00
CA ASN A 505 4.11 -1.99 37.00
C ASN A 505 3.29 -3.28 36.91
N TYR A 506 3.92 -4.32 36.41
CA TYR A 506 3.32 -5.66 36.30
C TYR A 506 4.26 -6.69 36.92
N PRO A 507 4.21 -6.84 38.24
CA PRO A 507 5.02 -7.83 38.96
C PRO A 507 4.48 -9.23 38.68
N GLY A 508 4.67 -9.81 37.54
CA GLY A 508 4.12 -11.13 37.17
C GLY A 508 3.91 -12.05 38.39
N LYS A 509 2.74 -12.66 38.43
CA LYS A 509 2.43 -13.70 39.41
C LYS A 509 3.26 -14.94 39.17
#